data_ed3f46cdc3083fe7e4e010663de05f70
#
_entry.id   ed3f46cdc3083fe7e4e010663de05f70
#
_cell.length_a   1.000
_cell.length_b   1.000
_cell.length_c   1.000
_cell.angle_alpha   90.00
_cell.angle_beta   90.00
_cell.angle_gamma   90.00
#
_symmetry.space_group_name_H-M   'P 1'
#
loop_
_entity.id
_entity.type
_entity.pdbx_description
1 polymer ?
#
loop_
_entity_poly.entity_id
_entity_poly.type
_entity_poly.pdbx_seq_one_letter_code
_entity_poly.pdbx_strand_id
1 'polypeptide(L)'
;MVPFAAVGAIIGASTFSFFSEDYLKFILGIMGFLFSFHYFFLKKDADKPAKENFIKGAICSSIAGFTSFCAHSGGTPTSIYLLPLRLRKEIYVGTRIMFFTCINLVKLPFYIHLSMVNSSSLIHSLALLPLSVFGIFVGYRLLKVIKAKLEVLSKNFFQLKLSL
;
A
#
# COMPACT_ATOMS: atom_id res chain seq x y z
N MET A 1 0.64 13.72 -5.69
CA MET A 1 0.38 12.27 -5.77
C MET A 1 -1.07 11.95 -6.15
N VAL A 2 -2.07 12.43 -5.43
CA VAL A 2 -3.50 12.07 -5.65
C VAL A 2 -4.00 12.29 -7.07
N PRO A 3 -3.81 13.47 -7.72
CA PRO A 3 -4.33 13.68 -9.08
C PRO A 3 -3.74 12.72 -10.12
N PHE A 4 -2.45 12.40 -10.01
CA PHE A 4 -1.79 11.43 -10.90
C PHE A 4 -2.32 10.01 -10.69
N ALA A 5 -2.61 9.64 -9.45
CA ALA A 5 -3.21 8.36 -9.14
C ALA A 5 -4.67 8.27 -9.62
N ALA A 6 -5.41 9.39 -9.58
CA ALA A 6 -6.74 9.45 -10.17
C ALA A 6 -6.69 9.19 -11.70
N VAL A 7 -5.74 9.82 -12.41
CA VAL A 7 -5.52 9.55 -13.83
C VAL A 7 -5.19 8.08 -14.06
N GLY A 8 -4.29 7.49 -13.28
CA GLY A 8 -3.97 6.06 -13.34
C GLY A 8 -5.18 5.16 -13.09
N ALA A 9 -6.03 5.51 -12.13
CA ALA A 9 -7.25 4.76 -11.84
C ALA A 9 -8.27 4.86 -12.98
N ILE A 10 -8.41 6.02 -13.62
CA ILE A 10 -9.28 6.21 -14.79
C ILE A 10 -8.80 5.35 -15.97
N ILE A 11 -7.48 5.36 -16.24
CA ILE A 11 -6.88 4.48 -17.26
C ILE A 11 -7.16 3.02 -16.92
N GLY A 12 -6.99 2.62 -15.66
CA GLY A 12 -7.30 1.28 -15.17
C GLY A 12 -8.78 0.92 -15.41
N ALA A 13 -9.71 1.83 -15.11
CA ALA A 13 -11.13 1.63 -15.35
C ALA A 13 -11.46 1.43 -16.83
N SER A 14 -10.87 2.24 -17.71
CA SER A 14 -11.10 2.18 -19.15
C SER A 14 -10.54 0.92 -19.80
N THR A 15 -9.45 0.39 -19.25
CA THR A 15 -8.75 -0.79 -19.79
C THR A 15 -9.13 -2.09 -19.10
N PHE A 16 -9.81 -2.04 -17.95
CA PHE A 16 -10.16 -3.21 -17.16
C PHE A 16 -10.91 -4.29 -17.93
N SER A 17 -11.83 -3.89 -18.80
CA SER A 17 -12.64 -4.80 -19.63
C SER A 17 -11.84 -5.53 -20.71
N PHE A 18 -10.64 -5.05 -21.06
CA PHE A 18 -9.77 -5.64 -22.07
C PHE A 18 -8.76 -6.65 -21.50
N PHE A 19 -8.52 -6.60 -20.19
CA PHE A 19 -7.57 -7.50 -19.55
C PHE A 19 -8.28 -8.74 -18.99
N SER A 20 -7.82 -9.93 -19.39
CA SER A 20 -8.20 -11.16 -18.68
C SER A 20 -7.55 -11.20 -17.29
N GLU A 21 -8.16 -11.95 -16.37
CA GLU A 21 -7.62 -12.13 -15.00
C GLU A 21 -6.17 -12.61 -14.99
N ASP A 22 -5.77 -13.45 -15.93
CA ASP A 22 -4.44 -14.02 -15.99
C ASP A 22 -3.38 -12.98 -16.38
N TYR A 23 -3.71 -12.06 -17.31
CA TYR A 23 -2.83 -10.93 -17.62
C TYR A 23 -2.65 -10.00 -16.42
N LEU A 24 -3.71 -9.75 -15.66
CA LEU A 24 -3.61 -8.92 -14.45
C LEU A 24 -2.72 -9.59 -13.39
N LYS A 25 -2.89 -10.88 -13.15
CA LYS A 25 -2.06 -11.67 -12.23
C LYS A 25 -0.58 -11.64 -12.65
N PHE A 26 -0.31 -11.79 -13.96
CA PHE A 26 1.04 -11.77 -14.53
C PHE A 26 1.71 -10.40 -14.34
N ILE A 27 1.03 -9.31 -14.67
CA ILE A 27 1.52 -7.94 -14.48
C ILE A 27 1.84 -7.69 -13.00
N LEU A 28 0.97 -8.11 -12.08
CA LEU A 28 1.17 -7.97 -10.65
C LEU A 28 2.37 -8.80 -10.15
N GLY A 29 2.52 -10.01 -10.68
CA GLY A 29 3.67 -10.86 -10.38
C GLY A 29 4.98 -10.22 -10.80
N ILE A 30 5.06 -9.69 -12.02
CA ILE A 30 6.23 -8.94 -12.51
C ILE A 30 6.51 -7.72 -11.64
N MET A 31 5.49 -6.93 -11.30
CA MET A 31 5.66 -5.76 -10.44
C MET A 31 6.18 -6.13 -9.05
N GLY A 32 5.65 -7.18 -8.43
CA GLY A 32 6.12 -7.69 -7.15
C GLY A 32 7.57 -8.17 -7.22
N PHE A 33 7.91 -8.90 -8.28
CA PHE A 33 9.28 -9.37 -8.52
C PHE A 33 10.26 -8.21 -8.71
N LEU A 34 9.94 -7.25 -9.58
CA LEU A 34 10.78 -6.07 -9.81
C LEU A 34 10.95 -5.23 -8.54
N PHE A 35 9.89 -5.09 -7.74
CA PHE A 35 9.98 -4.38 -6.46
C PHE A 35 10.89 -5.11 -5.49
N SER A 36 10.75 -6.42 -5.34
CA SER A 36 11.59 -7.24 -4.46
C SER A 36 13.05 -7.17 -4.90
N PHE A 37 13.29 -7.33 -6.20
CA PHE A 37 14.63 -7.22 -6.78
C PHE A 37 15.24 -5.84 -6.51
N HIS A 38 14.52 -4.77 -6.81
CA HIS A 38 14.95 -3.40 -6.52
C HIS A 38 15.25 -3.20 -5.03
N TYR A 39 14.39 -3.72 -4.16
CA TYR A 39 14.56 -3.58 -2.72
C TYR A 39 15.78 -4.31 -2.17
N PHE A 40 16.04 -5.53 -2.63
CA PHE A 40 17.16 -6.34 -2.15
C PHE A 40 18.50 -5.94 -2.78
N PHE A 41 18.52 -5.61 -4.06
CA PHE A 41 19.76 -5.41 -4.79
C PHE A 41 20.20 -3.94 -4.89
N LEU A 42 19.29 -2.98 -4.95
CA LEU A 42 19.64 -1.56 -5.09
C LEU A 42 19.68 -0.77 -3.77
N LYS A 43 19.42 -1.42 -2.63
CA LYS A 43 19.40 -0.76 -1.31
C LYS A 43 20.79 -0.43 -0.75
N LYS A 44 21.86 -0.65 -1.47
CA LYS A 44 23.25 -0.62 -0.94
C LYS A 44 23.78 0.77 -0.52
N ASP A 45 23.14 1.87 -0.92
CA ASP A 45 23.65 3.23 -0.68
C ASP A 45 22.68 4.20 0.03
N ALA A 46 21.81 3.70 0.90
CA ALA A 46 20.77 4.50 1.50
C ALA A 46 21.10 5.07 2.87
N ASP A 47 22.28 5.64 3.09
CA ASP A 47 22.57 6.37 4.34
C ASP A 47 21.88 7.73 4.42
N LYS A 48 21.47 8.30 3.30
CA LYS A 48 20.77 9.59 3.23
C LYS A 48 19.34 9.43 2.75
N PRO A 49 18.37 10.17 3.33
CA PRO A 49 17.02 10.18 2.80
C PRO A 49 17.02 10.71 1.35
N ALA A 50 16.25 10.06 0.48
CA ALA A 50 16.09 10.52 -0.89
C ALA A 50 15.39 11.88 -0.90
N LYS A 51 15.81 12.76 -1.82
CA LYS A 51 15.09 14.02 -2.05
C LYS A 51 13.76 13.76 -2.72
N GLU A 52 12.77 14.56 -2.37
CA GLU A 52 11.50 14.55 -3.06
C GLU A 52 11.70 14.83 -4.56
N ASN A 53 11.16 13.95 -5.39
CA ASN A 53 11.19 14.10 -6.83
C ASN A 53 9.77 14.04 -7.37
N PHE A 54 9.30 15.17 -7.91
CA PHE A 54 7.93 15.30 -8.42
C PHE A 54 7.62 14.30 -9.54
N ILE A 55 8.54 14.12 -10.49
CA ILE A 55 8.35 13.22 -11.64
C ILE A 55 8.24 11.78 -11.16
N LYS A 56 9.14 11.34 -10.28
CA LYS A 56 9.10 9.98 -9.69
C LYS A 56 7.81 9.78 -8.89
N GLY A 57 7.39 10.79 -8.12
CA GLY A 57 6.14 10.78 -7.38
C GLY A 57 4.92 10.69 -8.29
N ALA A 58 4.90 11.42 -9.41
CA ALA A 58 3.83 11.38 -10.39
C ALA A 58 3.71 10.01 -11.06
N ILE A 59 4.83 9.44 -11.55
CA ILE A 59 4.88 8.12 -12.19
C ILE A 59 4.44 7.03 -11.21
N CYS A 60 5.05 6.97 -10.03
CA CYS A 60 4.69 5.96 -9.02
C CYS A 60 3.22 6.06 -8.59
N SER A 61 2.68 7.28 -8.51
CA SER A 61 1.28 7.49 -8.16
C SER A 61 0.34 7.06 -9.27
N SER A 62 0.66 7.33 -10.55
CA SER A 62 -0.16 6.88 -11.68
C SER A 62 -0.19 5.35 -11.76
N ILE A 63 0.96 4.70 -11.62
CA ILE A 63 1.03 3.24 -11.56
C ILE A 63 0.27 2.70 -10.34
N ALA A 64 0.36 3.36 -9.18
CA ALA A 64 -0.38 2.99 -7.99
C ALA A 64 -1.89 3.10 -8.17
N GLY A 65 -2.38 4.14 -8.84
CA GLY A 65 -3.78 4.31 -9.18
C GLY A 65 -4.28 3.20 -10.10
N PHE A 66 -3.56 2.92 -11.18
CA PHE A 66 -3.87 1.84 -12.12
C PHE A 66 -3.92 0.47 -11.42
N THR A 67 -2.86 0.07 -10.75
CA THR A 67 -2.78 -1.23 -10.06
C THR A 67 -3.74 -1.32 -8.88
N SER A 68 -4.03 -0.19 -8.24
CA SER A 68 -5.04 -0.12 -7.20
C SER A 68 -6.45 -0.32 -7.77
N PHE A 69 -6.75 0.13 -8.98
CA PHE A 69 -8.02 -0.13 -9.64
C PHE A 69 -8.15 -1.59 -10.05
N CYS A 70 -7.17 -2.11 -10.77
CA CYS A 70 -7.23 -3.46 -11.35
C CYS A 70 -7.18 -4.58 -10.31
N ALA A 71 -6.41 -4.42 -9.23
CA ALA A 71 -6.14 -5.52 -8.30
C ALA A 71 -5.93 -5.09 -6.84
N HIS A 72 -6.38 -3.92 -6.43
CA HIS A 72 -6.16 -3.36 -5.09
C HIS A 72 -4.68 -3.35 -4.63
N SER A 73 -3.73 -3.41 -5.57
CA SER A 73 -2.29 -3.57 -5.31
C SER A 73 -1.47 -2.28 -5.43
N GLY A 74 -2.09 -1.11 -5.27
CA GLY A 74 -1.40 0.19 -5.33
C GLY A 74 -0.35 0.44 -4.23
N GLY A 75 -0.29 -0.43 -3.23
CA GLY A 75 0.64 -0.30 -2.10
C GLY A 75 2.12 -0.44 -2.49
N THR A 76 2.43 -1.29 -3.46
CA THR A 76 3.81 -1.53 -3.93
C THR A 76 4.42 -0.30 -4.60
N PRO A 77 3.79 0.31 -5.63
CA PRO A 77 4.33 1.53 -6.25
C PRO A 77 4.43 2.71 -5.30
N THR A 78 3.45 2.90 -4.41
CA THR A 78 3.53 3.94 -3.37
C THR A 78 4.71 3.72 -2.43
N SER A 79 5.01 2.47 -2.08
CA SER A 79 6.16 2.15 -1.22
C SER A 79 7.50 2.44 -1.90
N ILE A 80 7.63 2.21 -3.21
CA ILE A 80 8.84 2.54 -3.99
C ILE A 80 9.15 4.04 -3.90
N TYR A 81 8.15 4.89 -3.85
CA TYR A 81 8.33 6.33 -3.72
C TYR A 81 8.52 6.78 -2.27
N LEU A 82 7.66 6.33 -1.34
CA LEU A 82 7.61 6.85 0.02
C LEU A 82 8.69 6.27 0.95
N LEU A 83 9.11 5.00 0.78
CA LEU A 83 10.10 4.37 1.67
C LEU A 83 11.46 5.06 1.63
N PRO A 84 12.02 5.43 0.45
CA PRO A 84 13.31 6.11 0.40
C PRO A 84 13.31 7.52 1.01
N LEU A 85 12.15 8.17 1.14
CA LEU A 85 12.02 9.49 1.76
C LEU A 85 12.22 9.45 3.28
N ARG A 86 12.21 8.25 3.90
CA ARG A 86 12.41 8.04 5.36
C ARG A 86 11.55 8.97 6.22
N LEU A 87 10.30 9.16 5.83
CA LEU A 87 9.33 9.95 6.59
C LEU A 87 9.14 9.39 7.99
N ARG A 88 8.80 10.25 8.95
CA ARG A 88 8.36 9.80 10.27
C ARG A 88 7.18 8.83 10.11
N LYS A 89 7.09 7.83 10.98
CA LYS A 89 6.08 6.75 10.89
C LYS A 89 4.66 7.29 10.77
N GLU A 90 4.34 8.31 11.55
CA GLU A 90 3.01 8.94 11.58
C GLU A 90 2.70 9.61 10.24
N ILE A 91 3.68 10.33 9.67
CA ILE A 91 3.54 11.00 8.38
C ILE A 91 3.41 9.97 7.26
N TYR A 92 4.24 8.93 7.27
CA TYR A 92 4.19 7.85 6.28
C TYR A 92 2.82 7.16 6.27
N VAL A 93 2.32 6.76 7.44
CA VAL A 93 1.03 6.08 7.58
C VAL A 93 -0.11 7.03 7.21
N GLY A 94 -0.10 8.27 7.73
CA GLY A 94 -1.12 9.27 7.42
C GLY A 94 -1.18 9.59 5.92
N THR A 95 -0.04 9.77 5.26
CA THR A 95 0.03 10.01 3.81
C THR A 95 -0.57 8.84 3.02
N ARG A 96 -0.27 7.60 3.41
CA ARG A 96 -0.84 6.42 2.75
C ARG A 96 -2.35 6.30 2.95
N ILE A 97 -2.83 6.52 4.17
CA ILE A 97 -4.27 6.48 4.47
C ILE A 97 -5.00 7.51 3.60
N MET A 98 -4.56 8.78 3.63
CA MET A 98 -5.17 9.85 2.83
C MET A 98 -5.13 9.53 1.33
N PHE A 99 -4.00 9.07 0.84
CA PHE A 99 -3.81 8.72 -0.57
C PHE A 99 -4.79 7.63 -1.01
N PHE A 100 -4.88 6.51 -0.28
CA PHE A 100 -5.77 5.41 -0.63
C PHE A 100 -7.24 5.72 -0.40
N THR A 101 -7.57 6.54 0.59
CA THR A 101 -8.94 7.03 0.80
C THR A 101 -9.40 7.84 -0.42
N CYS A 102 -8.60 8.80 -0.87
CA CYS A 102 -8.92 9.59 -2.05
C CYS A 102 -9.06 8.71 -3.32
N ILE A 103 -8.15 7.75 -3.53
CA ILE A 103 -8.24 6.86 -4.69
C ILE A 103 -9.47 5.96 -4.62
N ASN A 104 -9.82 5.44 -3.45
CA ASN A 104 -11.01 4.61 -3.29
C ASN A 104 -12.29 5.40 -3.55
N LEU A 105 -12.34 6.67 -3.15
CA LEU A 105 -13.46 7.57 -3.52
C LEU A 105 -13.55 7.79 -5.03
N VAL A 106 -12.41 8.01 -5.69
CA VAL A 106 -12.36 8.16 -7.17
C VAL A 106 -12.81 6.89 -7.89
N LYS A 107 -12.51 5.70 -7.36
CA LYS A 107 -12.91 4.43 -7.97
C LYS A 107 -14.39 4.11 -7.82
N LEU A 108 -15.04 4.60 -6.79
CA LEU A 108 -16.41 4.22 -6.44
C LEU A 108 -17.40 4.39 -7.61
N PRO A 109 -17.47 5.56 -8.30
CA PRO A 109 -18.37 5.72 -9.44
C PRO A 109 -18.09 4.75 -10.59
N PHE A 110 -16.81 4.42 -10.83
CA PHE A 110 -16.44 3.45 -11.88
C PHE A 110 -16.88 2.03 -11.52
N TYR A 111 -16.76 1.61 -10.27
CA TYR A 111 -17.23 0.30 -9.81
C TYR A 111 -18.76 0.18 -9.88
N ILE A 112 -19.48 1.26 -9.62
CA ILE A 112 -20.95 1.31 -9.81
C ILE A 112 -21.28 1.18 -11.30
N HIS A 113 -20.61 1.94 -12.15
CA HIS A 113 -20.84 1.92 -13.60
C HIS A 113 -20.54 0.54 -14.23
N LEU A 114 -19.47 -0.11 -13.76
CA LEU A 114 -19.10 -1.46 -14.22
C LEU A 114 -19.95 -2.58 -13.59
N SER A 115 -21.03 -2.23 -12.87
CA SER A 115 -21.92 -3.18 -12.20
C SER A 115 -21.20 -4.15 -11.25
N MET A 116 -20.01 -3.77 -10.77
CA MET A 116 -19.27 -4.55 -9.78
C MET A 116 -19.87 -4.44 -8.38
N VAL A 117 -20.63 -3.37 -8.13
CA VAL A 117 -21.37 -3.15 -6.89
C VAL A 117 -22.81 -3.59 -7.12
N ASN A 118 -23.16 -4.76 -6.63
CA ASN A 118 -24.53 -5.29 -6.63
C ASN A 118 -25.03 -5.51 -5.20
N SER A 119 -26.33 -5.73 -5.04
CA SER A 119 -26.96 -5.93 -3.73
C SER A 119 -26.35 -7.10 -2.96
N SER A 120 -25.98 -8.18 -3.64
CA SER A 120 -25.31 -9.35 -3.02
C SER A 120 -23.94 -8.97 -2.46
N SER A 121 -23.13 -8.23 -3.24
CA SER A 121 -21.82 -7.75 -2.78
C SER A 121 -21.94 -6.82 -1.56
N LEU A 122 -22.95 -5.96 -1.54
CA LEU A 122 -23.19 -5.05 -0.41
C LEU A 122 -23.57 -5.83 0.87
N ILE A 123 -24.45 -6.82 0.76
CA ILE A 123 -24.85 -7.64 1.91
C ILE A 123 -23.63 -8.39 2.49
N HIS A 124 -22.81 -9.03 1.63
CA HIS A 124 -21.59 -9.71 2.08
C HIS A 124 -20.59 -8.75 2.72
N SER A 125 -20.42 -7.55 2.15
CA SER A 125 -19.53 -6.52 2.69
C SER A 125 -20.01 -6.04 4.07
N LEU A 126 -21.31 -5.87 4.24
CA LEU A 126 -21.93 -5.46 5.50
C LEU A 126 -21.76 -6.56 6.57
N ALA A 127 -21.93 -7.82 6.19
CA ALA A 127 -21.72 -8.96 7.08
C ALA A 127 -20.27 -9.11 7.56
N LEU A 128 -19.29 -8.70 6.72
CA LEU A 128 -17.88 -8.73 7.06
C LEU A 128 -17.40 -7.50 7.86
N LEU A 129 -18.21 -6.44 7.93
CA LEU A 129 -17.86 -5.20 8.62
C LEU A 129 -17.51 -5.41 10.10
N PRO A 130 -18.33 -6.12 10.92
CA PRO A 130 -18.00 -6.38 12.32
C PRO A 130 -16.71 -7.19 12.48
N LEU A 131 -16.45 -8.15 11.57
CA LEU A 131 -15.22 -8.94 11.58
C LEU A 131 -13.99 -8.07 11.29
N SER A 132 -14.11 -7.10 10.39
CA SER A 132 -13.01 -6.17 10.08
C SER A 132 -12.68 -5.25 11.27
N VAL A 133 -13.68 -4.75 11.96
CA VAL A 133 -13.52 -3.95 13.19
C VAL A 133 -12.84 -4.78 14.28
N PHE A 134 -13.28 -6.02 14.47
CA PHE A 134 -12.66 -6.95 15.41
C PHE A 134 -11.20 -7.23 15.04
N GLY A 135 -10.91 -7.47 13.75
CA GLY A 135 -9.54 -7.67 13.25
C GLY A 135 -8.62 -6.47 13.52
N ILE A 136 -9.11 -5.24 13.32
CA ILE A 136 -8.36 -4.02 13.64
C ILE A 136 -8.05 -3.95 15.14
N PHE A 137 -9.02 -4.24 15.99
CA PHE A 137 -8.84 -4.23 17.45
C PHE A 137 -7.80 -5.26 17.92
N VAL A 138 -7.90 -6.49 17.42
CA VAL A 138 -6.94 -7.57 17.70
C VAL A 138 -5.55 -7.19 17.19
N GLY A 139 -5.45 -6.70 15.94
CA GLY A 139 -4.18 -6.26 15.36
C GLY A 139 -3.52 -5.14 16.16
N TYR A 140 -4.29 -4.16 16.63
CA TYR A 140 -3.79 -3.10 17.50
C TYR A 140 -3.25 -3.64 18.83
N ARG A 141 -3.96 -4.58 19.47
CA ARG A 141 -3.52 -5.23 20.70
C ARG A 141 -2.24 -6.03 20.51
N LEU A 142 -2.15 -6.82 19.44
CA LEU A 142 -0.97 -7.61 19.09
C LEU A 142 0.25 -6.71 18.83
N LEU A 143 0.10 -5.64 18.07
CA LEU A 143 1.17 -4.68 17.83
C LEU A 143 1.72 -4.07 19.13
N LYS A 144 0.84 -3.75 20.08
CA LYS A 144 1.25 -3.20 21.37
C LYS A 144 2.06 -4.20 22.20
N VAL A 145 1.65 -5.47 22.20
CA VAL A 145 2.35 -6.55 22.91
C VAL A 145 3.72 -6.84 22.26
N ILE A 146 3.76 -6.92 20.93
CA ILE A 146 5.01 -7.16 20.19
C ILE A 146 6.00 -6.02 20.43
N LYS A 147 5.54 -4.77 20.37
CA LYS A 147 6.39 -3.60 20.63
C LYS A 147 7.00 -3.65 22.04
N ALA A 148 6.19 -3.95 23.06
CA ALA A 148 6.66 -4.07 24.43
C ALA A 148 7.71 -5.20 24.60
N LYS A 149 7.48 -6.37 23.97
CA LYS A 149 8.45 -7.47 23.98
C LYS A 149 9.78 -7.11 23.29
N LEU A 150 9.71 -6.42 22.14
CA LEU A 150 10.91 -5.99 21.42
C LEU A 150 11.73 -4.95 22.21
N GLU A 151 11.07 -4.04 22.94
CA GLU A 151 11.75 -3.09 23.81
C GLU A 151 12.49 -3.79 24.97
N VAL A 152 11.85 -4.79 25.59
CA VAL A 152 12.47 -5.58 26.66
C VAL A 152 13.68 -6.37 26.14
N LEU A 153 13.53 -7.04 24.99
CA LEU A 153 14.63 -7.79 24.36
C LEU A 153 15.80 -6.87 23.98
N SER A 154 15.52 -5.70 23.43
CA SER A 154 16.54 -4.71 23.08
C SER A 154 17.30 -4.21 24.31
N LYS A 155 16.61 -3.92 25.41
CA LYS A 155 17.24 -3.51 26.67
C LYS A 155 18.10 -4.61 27.26
N ASN A 156 17.63 -5.84 27.28
CA ASN A 156 18.40 -6.99 27.79
C ASN A 156 19.65 -7.24 26.95
N PHE A 157 19.55 -7.14 25.63
CA PHE A 157 20.70 -7.29 24.73
C PHE A 157 21.75 -6.18 24.93
N PHE A 158 21.30 -4.95 25.17
CA PHE A 158 22.18 -3.82 25.46
C PHE A 158 22.88 -3.96 26.79
N GLN A 159 22.18 -4.43 27.81
CA GLN A 159 22.77 -4.70 29.15
C GLN A 159 23.83 -5.83 29.08
N LEU A 160 23.56 -6.91 28.35
CA LEU A 160 24.52 -7.99 28.15
C LEU A 160 25.82 -7.53 27.49
N LYS A 161 25.69 -6.59 26.52
CA LYS A 161 26.83 -6.03 25.79
C LYS A 161 27.67 -5.05 26.62
N LEU A 162 27.10 -4.49 27.69
CA LEU A 162 27.81 -3.60 28.62
C LEU A 162 28.49 -4.37 29.77
N SER A 163 28.14 -5.64 29.97
CA SER A 163 28.71 -6.50 31.04
C SER A 163 29.83 -7.41 30.55
N LEU A 164 30.18 -7.36 29.28
CA LEU A 164 31.32 -8.03 28.62
C LEU A 164 32.42 -7.02 28.27
#